data_6c880e016739b711b44e0e4ccfd7efd8
#
_entry.id   6c880e016739b711b44e0e4ccfd7efd8
#
_cell.length_a   1.000
_cell.length_b   1.000
_cell.length_c   1.000
_cell.angle_alpha   90.00
_cell.angle_beta   90.00
_cell.angle_gamma   90.00
#
_symmetry.space_group_name_H-M   'P 1'
#
loop_
_entity.id
_entity.type
_entity.pdbx_description
1 polymer ?
#
loop_
_entity_poly.entity_id
_entity_poly.type
_entity_poly.pdbx_seq_one_letter_code
_entity_poly.pdbx_strand_id
1 'polypeptide(L)'
;MGRKDHTSLRWGYSTGACAAALAVACWQSLRTGTPPAVVPVLFGDGKERLLPMRPPAPGRMAEMVKDGGDDPDCTHGAVLFARLSACAPDDARPEDHRLDAGAAVLILRAVEGIGRCTRQGLDCPPGKWAVTGGPRRLLVENLARAGMTDGCWLLELGVENGAELARHTLNPRLGVEGGISILGSTGLVRPYSHAAYVETVRLCVRARQRSGGREMVFCTGGRTQAGARRQLPHWPESAFVCIGDFIADSLGIAARHRMQEVVVACMAGKLCKYAAGFANTHAHQVEQDMALLRRQVQACLPGETALHEALHHSASVREALLSIPEAGRQPVLHG
;
A
#
# COMPACT_ATOMS: atom_id res chain seq x y z
N MET A 1 -6.28 22.30 13.66
CA MET A 1 -6.65 21.67 12.40
C MET A 1 -7.86 20.76 12.67
N GLY A 2 -9.07 21.14 12.18
CA GLY A 2 -10.32 20.51 12.53
C GLY A 2 -10.38 19.04 12.12
N ARG A 3 -10.97 18.23 12.98
CA ARG A 3 -11.24 16.80 12.79
C ARG A 3 -12.19 16.63 11.60
N LYS A 4 -11.71 16.11 10.45
CA LYS A 4 -12.63 15.60 9.42
C LYS A 4 -13.21 14.28 9.93
N ASP A 5 -14.52 14.22 10.02
CA ASP A 5 -15.24 13.00 10.35
C ASP A 5 -14.94 11.93 9.28
N HIS A 6 -14.43 10.75 9.67
CA HIS A 6 -14.05 9.68 8.72
C HIS A 6 -15.24 9.18 7.87
N THR A 7 -16.46 9.50 8.24
CA THR A 7 -17.68 9.18 7.49
C THR A 7 -17.92 10.08 6.28
N SER A 8 -17.24 11.24 6.20
CA SER A 8 -17.41 12.25 5.13
C SER A 8 -16.25 12.23 4.09
N LEU A 9 -15.27 11.32 4.22
CA LEU A 9 -14.12 11.28 3.32
C LEU A 9 -14.51 10.78 1.93
N ARG A 10 -14.04 11.49 0.89
CA ARG A 10 -14.30 11.16 -0.50
C ARG A 10 -13.40 10.01 -0.96
N TRP A 11 -14.00 8.95 -1.50
CA TRP A 11 -13.28 7.85 -2.11
C TRP A 11 -12.67 8.27 -3.45
N GLY A 12 -11.54 7.68 -3.76
CA GLY A 12 -10.86 7.86 -5.03
C GLY A 12 -10.86 6.61 -5.90
N TYR A 13 -10.13 6.72 -7.01
CA TYR A 13 -9.95 5.65 -7.99
C TYR A 13 -8.54 5.09 -7.94
N SER A 14 -8.41 3.77 -8.08
CA SER A 14 -7.11 3.10 -8.16
C SER A 14 -6.47 3.30 -9.54
N THR A 15 -5.16 3.08 -9.64
CA THR A 15 -4.47 3.04 -10.94
C THR A 15 -5.05 1.98 -11.87
N GLY A 16 -5.62 0.89 -11.31
CA GLY A 16 -6.31 -0.16 -12.08
C GLY A 16 -7.61 0.33 -12.72
N ALA A 17 -8.44 1.10 -12.00
CA ALA A 17 -9.64 1.70 -12.57
C ALA A 17 -9.31 2.72 -13.67
N CYS A 18 -8.25 3.53 -13.44
CA CYS A 18 -7.77 4.46 -14.46
C CYS A 18 -7.31 3.74 -15.73
N ALA A 19 -6.57 2.64 -15.60
CA ALA A 19 -6.14 1.84 -16.74
C ALA A 19 -7.33 1.26 -17.52
N ALA A 20 -8.37 0.76 -16.82
CA ALA A 20 -9.60 0.26 -17.46
C ALA A 20 -10.34 1.38 -18.20
N ALA A 21 -10.45 2.58 -17.58
CA ALA A 21 -11.06 3.74 -18.21
C ALA A 21 -10.33 4.14 -19.49
N LEU A 22 -9.01 4.21 -19.46
CA LEU A 22 -8.17 4.55 -20.62
C LEU A 22 -8.31 3.53 -21.75
N ALA A 23 -8.36 2.23 -21.41
CA ALA A 23 -8.56 1.18 -22.40
C ALA A 23 -9.92 1.31 -23.11
N VAL A 24 -10.99 1.54 -22.33
CA VAL A 24 -12.34 1.79 -22.89
C VAL A 24 -12.36 3.05 -23.74
N ALA A 25 -11.72 4.14 -23.29
CA ALA A 25 -11.62 5.39 -24.05
C ALA A 25 -10.90 5.17 -25.39
N CYS A 26 -9.79 4.45 -25.41
CA CYS A 26 -9.07 4.09 -26.64
C CYS A 26 -9.95 3.27 -27.59
N TRP A 27 -10.66 2.26 -27.06
CA TRP A 27 -11.58 1.44 -27.85
C TRP A 27 -12.69 2.25 -28.48
N GLN A 28 -13.33 3.15 -27.72
CA GLN A 28 -14.35 4.05 -28.25
C GLN A 28 -13.78 5.00 -29.31
N SER A 29 -12.57 5.56 -29.07
CA SER A 29 -11.90 6.44 -30.02
C SER A 29 -11.63 5.76 -31.37
N LEU A 30 -11.24 4.48 -31.38
CA LEU A 30 -11.07 3.69 -32.60
C LEU A 30 -12.38 3.54 -33.39
N ARG A 31 -13.51 3.42 -32.69
CA ARG A 31 -14.81 3.19 -33.30
C ARG A 31 -15.48 4.48 -33.75
N THR A 32 -15.28 5.58 -33.07
CA THR A 32 -15.98 6.86 -33.32
C THR A 32 -15.12 7.91 -33.98
N GLY A 33 -13.81 7.72 -34.04
CA GLY A 33 -12.83 8.70 -34.53
C GLY A 33 -12.56 9.86 -33.57
N THR A 34 -13.21 9.91 -32.39
CA THR A 34 -13.07 10.99 -31.43
C THR A 34 -12.88 10.47 -30.00
N PRO A 35 -11.95 11.03 -29.22
CA PRO A 35 -11.79 10.67 -27.81
C PRO A 35 -13.04 11.06 -26.99
N PRO A 36 -13.58 10.17 -26.16
CA PRO A 36 -14.70 10.49 -25.29
C PRO A 36 -14.25 11.42 -24.15
N ALA A 37 -15.13 12.34 -23.72
CA ALA A 37 -14.88 13.19 -22.56
C ALA A 37 -15.10 12.46 -21.21
N VAL A 38 -15.92 11.39 -21.23
CA VAL A 38 -16.27 10.59 -20.05
C VAL A 38 -16.48 9.14 -20.51
N VAL A 39 -16.04 8.19 -19.70
CA VAL A 39 -16.26 6.75 -19.97
C VAL A 39 -16.89 6.05 -18.79
N PRO A 40 -17.86 5.13 -19.02
CA PRO A 40 -18.38 4.26 -17.99
C PRO A 40 -17.39 3.14 -17.69
N VAL A 41 -17.16 2.87 -16.41
CA VAL A 41 -16.29 1.79 -15.92
C VAL A 41 -17.05 0.98 -14.89
N LEU A 42 -17.14 -0.32 -15.08
CA LEU A 42 -17.62 -1.26 -14.08
C LEU A 42 -16.52 -1.52 -13.07
N PHE A 43 -16.83 -1.31 -11.80
CA PHE A 43 -15.91 -1.52 -10.68
C PHE A 43 -16.13 -2.91 -10.06
N GLY A 44 -15.14 -3.36 -9.27
CA GLY A 44 -15.20 -4.66 -8.60
C GLY A 44 -16.31 -4.80 -7.56
N ASP A 45 -17.02 -3.73 -7.20
CA ASP A 45 -18.23 -3.74 -6.38
C ASP A 45 -19.52 -3.90 -7.18
N GLY A 46 -19.41 -4.16 -8.50
CA GLY A 46 -20.52 -4.34 -9.43
C GLY A 46 -21.23 -3.04 -9.85
N LYS A 47 -20.73 -1.88 -9.43
CA LYS A 47 -21.30 -0.59 -9.79
C LYS A 47 -20.54 0.07 -10.92
N GLU A 48 -21.27 0.67 -11.85
CA GLU A 48 -20.70 1.49 -12.91
C GLU A 48 -20.47 2.93 -12.40
N ARG A 49 -19.34 3.51 -12.78
CA ARG A 49 -18.99 4.92 -12.51
C ARG A 49 -18.47 5.59 -13.74
N LEU A 50 -18.80 6.86 -13.90
CA LEU A 50 -18.35 7.69 -15.01
C LEU A 50 -17.01 8.35 -14.64
N LEU A 51 -15.96 8.05 -15.42
CA LEU A 51 -14.64 8.60 -15.21
C LEU A 51 -14.33 9.66 -16.28
N PRO A 52 -13.93 10.87 -15.87
CA PRO A 52 -13.60 11.95 -16.81
C PRO A 52 -12.27 11.68 -17.52
N MET A 53 -12.26 11.95 -18.81
CA MET A 53 -11.06 11.97 -19.65
C MET A 53 -10.64 13.42 -19.92
N ARG A 54 -9.37 13.64 -20.17
CA ARG A 54 -8.87 14.92 -20.68
C ARG A 54 -8.47 14.78 -22.15
N PRO A 55 -8.41 15.88 -22.90
CA PRO A 55 -7.87 15.84 -24.26
C PRO A 55 -6.47 15.23 -24.26
N PRO A 56 -6.20 14.19 -25.06
CA PRO A 56 -4.91 13.52 -25.06
C PRO A 56 -3.83 14.38 -25.72
N ALA A 57 -2.63 14.34 -25.18
CA ALA A 57 -1.46 14.93 -25.80
C ALA A 57 -1.08 14.21 -27.11
N PRO A 58 -0.31 14.84 -28.01
CA PRO A 58 0.13 14.22 -29.26
C PRO A 58 0.75 12.84 -29.04
N GLY A 59 0.35 11.87 -29.88
CA GLY A 59 0.81 10.49 -29.79
C GLY A 59 0.06 9.60 -28.80
N ARG A 60 -0.87 10.14 -28.01
CA ARG A 60 -1.77 9.42 -27.10
C ARG A 60 -3.17 9.33 -27.68
N MET A 61 -3.91 8.29 -27.33
CA MET A 61 -5.32 8.15 -27.74
C MET A 61 -6.29 8.50 -26.61
N ALA A 62 -5.89 8.26 -25.39
CA ALA A 62 -6.66 8.60 -24.20
C ALA A 62 -5.73 9.06 -23.08
N GLU A 63 -6.23 9.98 -22.25
CA GLU A 63 -5.49 10.54 -21.12
C GLU A 63 -6.43 10.93 -20.00
N MET A 64 -6.00 10.73 -18.75
CA MET A 64 -6.77 11.13 -17.57
C MET A 64 -5.86 11.48 -16.40
N VAL A 65 -6.39 12.27 -15.45
CA VAL A 65 -5.75 12.54 -14.17
C VAL A 65 -6.36 11.62 -13.11
N LYS A 66 -5.51 10.91 -12.39
CA LYS A 66 -5.97 10.04 -11.29
C LYS A 66 -6.51 10.87 -10.14
N ASP A 67 -7.76 10.65 -9.80
CA ASP A 67 -8.37 11.17 -8.59
C ASP A 67 -8.29 10.13 -7.45
N GLY A 68 -7.38 10.34 -6.50
CA GLY A 68 -7.19 9.48 -5.33
C GLY A 68 -8.18 9.76 -4.20
N GLY A 69 -9.12 10.69 -4.37
CA GLY A 69 -10.02 11.13 -3.30
C GLY A 69 -9.27 11.87 -2.19
N ASP A 70 -9.69 11.66 -0.96
CA ASP A 70 -9.03 12.22 0.23
C ASP A 70 -7.91 11.31 0.78
N ASP A 71 -7.52 10.26 0.04
CA ASP A 71 -6.41 9.38 0.40
C ASP A 71 -5.06 10.09 0.17
N PRO A 72 -4.10 10.01 1.10
CA PRO A 72 -2.76 10.59 0.94
C PRO A 72 -1.88 9.79 -0.04
N ASP A 73 -2.46 9.13 -1.03
CA ASP A 73 -1.78 8.38 -2.07
C ASP A 73 -0.92 9.31 -2.95
N CYS A 74 0.37 9.04 -3.03
CA CYS A 74 1.31 9.80 -3.85
C CYS A 74 1.02 9.75 -5.35
N THR A 75 0.16 8.86 -5.81
CA THR A 75 -0.33 8.80 -7.20
C THR A 75 -1.58 9.65 -7.44
N HIS A 76 -2.12 10.35 -6.41
CA HIS A 76 -3.15 11.36 -6.61
C HIS A 76 -2.63 12.48 -7.52
N GLY A 77 -3.40 12.87 -8.52
CA GLY A 77 -3.00 13.86 -9.51
C GLY A 77 -2.06 13.35 -10.62
N ALA A 78 -1.62 12.08 -10.58
CA ALA A 78 -0.81 11.49 -11.65
C ALA A 78 -1.59 11.46 -12.98
N VAL A 79 -0.89 11.79 -14.06
CA VAL A 79 -1.42 11.70 -15.42
C VAL A 79 -1.14 10.30 -15.96
N LEU A 80 -2.21 9.58 -16.27
CA LEU A 80 -2.13 8.29 -16.97
C LEU A 80 -2.61 8.46 -18.40
N PHE A 81 -2.00 7.72 -19.32
CA PHE A 81 -2.34 7.77 -20.74
C PHE A 81 -2.25 6.38 -21.38
N ALA A 82 -2.93 6.22 -22.52
CA ALA A 82 -2.91 4.99 -23.26
C ALA A 82 -3.03 5.19 -24.77
N ARG A 83 -2.63 4.15 -25.50
CA ARG A 83 -2.83 3.95 -26.92
C ARG A 83 -3.24 2.51 -27.16
N LEU A 84 -4.17 2.30 -28.07
CA LEU A 84 -4.64 0.97 -28.49
C LEU A 84 -4.49 0.83 -30.01
N SER A 85 -3.92 -0.28 -30.46
CA SER A 85 -3.74 -0.59 -31.88
C SER A 85 -3.97 -2.08 -32.13
N ALA A 86 -4.38 -2.43 -33.35
CA ALA A 86 -4.37 -3.83 -33.77
C ALA A 86 -2.94 -4.35 -33.86
N CYS A 87 -2.75 -5.63 -33.54
CA CYS A 87 -1.44 -6.28 -33.56
C CYS A 87 -1.55 -7.76 -33.91
N ALA A 88 -0.41 -8.41 -34.15
CA ALA A 88 -0.33 -9.87 -34.25
C ALA A 88 -0.09 -10.48 -32.84
N PRO A 89 -0.55 -11.72 -32.58
CA PRO A 89 -0.27 -12.40 -31.30
C PRO A 89 1.22 -12.52 -30.97
N ASP A 90 2.09 -12.58 -32.00
CA ASP A 90 3.55 -12.69 -31.88
C ASP A 90 4.23 -11.35 -31.61
N ASP A 91 3.51 -10.22 -31.59
CA ASP A 91 4.03 -8.91 -31.21
C ASP A 91 4.26 -8.79 -29.68
N ALA A 92 3.79 -9.77 -28.91
CA ALA A 92 3.95 -9.80 -27.44
C ALA A 92 5.44 -9.99 -27.07
N ARG A 93 5.92 -9.12 -26.20
CA ARG A 93 7.28 -9.20 -25.61
C ARG A 93 7.25 -10.03 -24.32
N PRO A 94 8.39 -10.55 -23.86
CA PRO A 94 8.46 -11.31 -22.60
C PRO A 94 7.89 -10.56 -21.39
N GLU A 95 8.01 -9.23 -21.36
CA GLU A 95 7.54 -8.38 -20.27
C GLU A 95 6.03 -8.13 -20.30
N ASP A 96 5.41 -8.25 -21.47
CA ASP A 96 4.00 -7.93 -21.68
C ASP A 96 3.07 -8.95 -21.00
N HIS A 97 1.88 -8.51 -20.61
CA HIS A 97 0.82 -9.42 -20.21
C HIS A 97 -0.07 -9.74 -21.42
N ARG A 98 -0.30 -11.01 -21.67
CA ARG A 98 -1.31 -11.49 -22.59
C ARG A 98 -2.58 -11.79 -21.80
N LEU A 99 -3.68 -11.17 -22.16
CA LEU A 99 -4.97 -11.28 -21.49
C LEU A 99 -6.00 -11.77 -22.50
N ASP A 100 -6.72 -12.85 -22.16
CA ASP A 100 -7.79 -13.36 -22.98
C ASP A 100 -9.11 -12.66 -22.60
N ALA A 101 -9.76 -12.06 -23.58
CA ALA A 101 -11.03 -11.35 -23.47
C ALA A 101 -12.08 -12.02 -24.36
N GLY A 102 -12.42 -13.26 -24.06
CA GLY A 102 -13.26 -14.10 -24.92
C GLY A 102 -12.50 -14.54 -26.18
N ALA A 103 -12.98 -14.18 -27.37
CA ALA A 103 -12.26 -14.41 -28.62
C ALA A 103 -11.22 -13.33 -28.95
N ALA A 104 -11.24 -12.19 -28.23
CA ALA A 104 -10.21 -11.17 -28.34
C ALA A 104 -8.99 -11.48 -27.47
N VAL A 105 -7.80 -11.06 -27.91
CA VAL A 105 -6.56 -11.10 -27.16
C VAL A 105 -6.07 -9.67 -26.94
N LEU A 106 -5.79 -9.32 -25.68
CA LEU A 106 -5.19 -8.04 -25.32
C LEU A 106 -3.75 -8.25 -24.88
N ILE A 107 -2.79 -7.65 -25.59
CA ILE A 107 -1.40 -7.53 -25.16
C ILE A 107 -1.29 -6.20 -24.40
N LEU A 108 -0.93 -6.27 -23.11
CA LEU A 108 -0.76 -5.09 -22.27
C LEU A 108 0.73 -4.81 -22.10
N ARG A 109 1.16 -3.66 -22.57
CA ARG A 109 2.54 -3.17 -22.55
C ARG A 109 2.65 -1.87 -21.79
N ALA A 110 3.64 -1.74 -20.93
CA ALA A 110 4.01 -0.45 -20.37
C ALA A 110 5.01 0.28 -21.27
N VAL A 111 4.83 1.60 -21.40
CA VAL A 111 5.71 2.44 -22.23
C VAL A 111 6.46 3.49 -21.43
N GLU A 112 5.89 4.00 -20.35
CA GLU A 112 6.49 5.03 -19.48
C GLU A 112 5.96 4.88 -18.06
N GLY A 113 6.84 5.07 -17.06
CA GLY A 113 6.46 5.28 -15.65
C GLY A 113 5.76 4.12 -14.93
N ILE A 114 5.55 2.97 -15.60
CA ILE A 114 5.08 1.74 -14.98
C ILE A 114 6.28 0.83 -14.76
N GLY A 115 6.42 0.36 -13.53
CA GLY A 115 7.55 -0.46 -13.13
C GLY A 115 7.50 -1.89 -13.66
N ARG A 116 8.61 -2.58 -13.52
CA ARG A 116 8.78 -4.01 -13.84
C ARG A 116 9.02 -4.79 -12.55
N CYS A 117 8.35 -5.92 -12.41
CA CYS A 117 8.57 -6.80 -11.27
C CYS A 117 9.90 -7.53 -11.42
N THR A 118 10.83 -7.37 -10.47
CA THR A 118 12.15 -8.02 -10.48
C THR A 118 12.19 -9.24 -9.57
N ARG A 119 11.24 -9.35 -8.64
CA ARG A 119 11.10 -10.50 -7.73
C ARG A 119 9.63 -10.75 -7.38
N GLN A 120 9.36 -11.89 -6.74
CA GLN A 120 8.02 -12.24 -6.31
C GLN A 120 7.60 -11.42 -5.07
N GLY A 121 6.99 -10.27 -5.25
CA GLY A 121 6.43 -9.43 -4.18
C GLY A 121 4.95 -9.15 -4.38
N LEU A 122 4.61 -8.59 -5.52
CA LEU A 122 3.22 -8.34 -5.95
C LEU A 122 2.57 -9.60 -6.53
N ASP A 123 1.27 -9.50 -6.81
CA ASP A 123 0.52 -10.45 -7.64
C ASP A 123 0.85 -10.23 -9.14
N CYS A 124 2.14 -10.36 -9.45
CA CYS A 124 2.71 -10.18 -10.77
C CYS A 124 4.01 -11.01 -10.86
N PRO A 125 4.21 -11.83 -11.89
CA PRO A 125 5.43 -12.61 -12.06
C PRO A 125 6.67 -11.72 -12.25
N PRO A 126 7.86 -12.16 -11.80
CA PRO A 126 9.12 -11.50 -12.14
C PRO A 126 9.29 -11.40 -13.66
N GLY A 127 9.89 -10.32 -14.11
CA GLY A 127 10.09 -10.01 -15.52
C GLY A 127 8.91 -9.31 -16.20
N LYS A 128 7.72 -9.32 -15.62
CA LYS A 128 6.52 -8.69 -16.19
C LYS A 128 6.36 -7.24 -15.73
N TRP A 129 5.64 -6.43 -16.51
CA TRP A 129 5.20 -5.11 -16.10
C TRP A 129 4.36 -5.19 -14.82
N ALA A 130 4.52 -4.26 -13.92
CA ALA A 130 3.89 -4.26 -12.60
C ALA A 130 2.38 -3.94 -12.68
N VAL A 131 1.64 -4.79 -13.38
CA VAL A 131 0.18 -4.74 -13.47
C VAL A 131 -0.38 -5.98 -12.79
N THR A 132 -1.02 -5.78 -11.63
CA THR A 132 -1.54 -6.88 -10.79
C THR A 132 -2.80 -7.53 -11.37
N GLY A 133 -3.19 -8.70 -10.86
CA GLY A 133 -4.33 -9.48 -11.37
C GLY A 133 -5.67 -8.74 -11.33
N GLY A 134 -5.89 -7.90 -10.31
CA GLY A 134 -7.12 -7.11 -10.21
C GLY A 134 -7.33 -6.17 -11.40
N PRO A 135 -6.41 -5.25 -11.69
CA PRO A 135 -6.46 -4.41 -12.88
C PRO A 135 -6.57 -5.17 -14.20
N ARG A 136 -5.86 -6.29 -14.33
CA ARG A 136 -5.95 -7.12 -15.54
C ARG A 136 -7.37 -7.64 -15.78
N ARG A 137 -8.07 -8.05 -14.71
CA ARG A 137 -9.50 -8.44 -14.79
C ARG A 137 -10.39 -7.25 -15.12
N LEU A 138 -10.19 -6.10 -14.47
CA LEU A 138 -10.96 -4.89 -14.74
C LEU A 138 -10.83 -4.45 -16.22
N LEU A 139 -9.62 -4.52 -16.78
CA LEU A 139 -9.36 -4.21 -18.20
C LEU A 139 -10.18 -5.11 -19.12
N VAL A 140 -10.06 -6.42 -18.96
CA VAL A 140 -10.74 -7.41 -19.80
C VAL A 140 -12.26 -7.25 -19.71
N GLU A 141 -12.80 -7.16 -18.49
CA GLU A 141 -14.23 -7.04 -18.25
C GLU A 141 -14.82 -5.77 -18.86
N ASN A 142 -14.16 -4.62 -18.68
CA ASN A 142 -14.65 -3.36 -19.19
C ASN A 142 -14.52 -3.25 -20.72
N LEU A 143 -13.45 -3.79 -21.32
CA LEU A 143 -13.32 -3.84 -22.78
C LEU A 143 -14.35 -4.77 -23.42
N ALA A 144 -14.63 -5.93 -22.84
CA ALA A 144 -15.68 -6.83 -23.30
C ALA A 144 -17.06 -6.14 -23.26
N ARG A 145 -17.38 -5.45 -22.15
CA ARG A 145 -18.61 -4.63 -22.01
C ARG A 145 -18.70 -3.50 -23.04
N ALA A 146 -17.56 -2.91 -23.41
CA ALA A 146 -17.48 -1.88 -24.45
C ALA A 146 -17.60 -2.43 -25.88
N GLY A 147 -17.71 -3.76 -26.02
CA GLY A 147 -17.90 -4.44 -27.30
C GLY A 147 -16.62 -4.86 -28.01
N MET A 148 -15.51 -5.03 -27.31
CA MET A 148 -14.31 -5.69 -27.81
C MET A 148 -14.52 -7.21 -27.72
N THR A 149 -14.89 -7.85 -28.83
CA THR A 149 -15.27 -9.26 -28.83
C THR A 149 -14.31 -10.17 -29.59
N ASP A 150 -13.42 -9.59 -30.43
CA ASP A 150 -12.50 -10.35 -31.28
C ASP A 150 -11.22 -9.56 -31.60
N GLY A 151 -10.31 -10.16 -32.33
CA GLY A 151 -9.06 -9.57 -32.78
C GLY A 151 -7.93 -9.65 -31.72
N CYS A 152 -6.74 -9.20 -32.15
CA CYS A 152 -5.57 -9.05 -31.27
C CYS A 152 -5.23 -7.57 -31.16
N TRP A 153 -5.11 -7.09 -29.94
CA TRP A 153 -4.96 -5.67 -29.63
C TRP A 153 -3.78 -5.43 -28.71
N LEU A 154 -2.96 -4.42 -29.01
CA LEU A 154 -1.88 -3.93 -28.16
C LEU A 154 -2.36 -2.67 -27.43
N LEU A 155 -2.49 -2.77 -26.12
CA LEU A 155 -2.70 -1.64 -25.21
C LEU A 155 -1.36 -1.19 -24.64
N GLU A 156 -0.91 -0.04 -25.08
CA GLU A 156 0.25 0.66 -24.51
C GLU A 156 -0.24 1.60 -23.41
N LEU A 157 0.28 1.44 -22.20
CA LEU A 157 -0.13 2.19 -21.00
C LEU A 157 1.07 2.91 -20.41
N GLY A 158 0.91 4.18 -20.04
CA GLY A 158 1.95 4.99 -19.44
C GLY A 158 1.45 5.87 -18.29
N VAL A 159 2.40 6.34 -17.48
CA VAL A 159 2.18 7.26 -16.36
C VAL A 159 3.28 8.31 -16.36
N GLU A 160 2.91 9.57 -16.51
CA GLU A 160 3.87 10.67 -16.48
C GLU A 160 4.62 10.70 -15.13
N ASN A 161 5.94 10.87 -15.18
CA ASN A 161 6.80 10.92 -14.00
C ASN A 161 6.65 9.72 -13.05
N GLY A 162 6.13 8.57 -13.53
CA GLY A 162 5.83 7.43 -12.69
C GLY A 162 7.06 6.83 -12.01
N ALA A 163 8.25 6.94 -12.58
CA ALA A 163 9.51 6.52 -11.95
C ALA A 163 9.85 7.36 -10.71
N GLU A 164 9.58 8.67 -10.75
CA GLU A 164 9.77 9.54 -9.59
C GLU A 164 8.70 9.30 -8.53
N LEU A 165 7.44 9.18 -8.93
CA LEU A 165 6.35 8.84 -8.01
C LEU A 165 6.62 7.51 -7.28
N ALA A 166 7.20 6.53 -7.96
CA ALA A 166 7.51 5.22 -7.38
C ALA A 166 8.44 5.28 -6.18
N ARG A 167 9.33 6.28 -6.10
CA ARG A 167 10.23 6.49 -4.95
C ARG A 167 9.49 6.74 -3.64
N HIS A 168 8.28 7.28 -3.73
CA HIS A 168 7.40 7.58 -2.59
C HIS A 168 6.41 6.46 -2.30
N THR A 169 6.51 5.33 -3.00
CA THR A 169 5.67 4.14 -2.83
C THR A 169 6.43 3.00 -2.13
N LEU A 170 5.74 1.88 -1.95
CA LEU A 170 6.36 0.63 -1.50
C LEU A 170 7.02 -0.17 -2.64
N ASN A 171 6.92 0.27 -3.88
CA ASN A 171 7.39 -0.45 -5.06
C ASN A 171 8.85 -0.93 -4.94
N PRO A 172 9.82 -0.08 -4.54
CA PRO A 172 11.21 -0.54 -4.39
C PRO A 172 11.34 -1.71 -3.40
N ARG A 173 10.57 -1.68 -2.30
CA ARG A 173 10.56 -2.75 -1.28
C ARG A 173 9.90 -4.03 -1.78
N LEU A 174 8.92 -3.91 -2.68
CA LEU A 174 8.20 -5.03 -3.26
C LEU A 174 8.88 -5.60 -4.50
N GLY A 175 10.04 -5.07 -4.91
CA GLY A 175 10.78 -5.49 -6.09
C GLY A 175 10.12 -5.04 -7.38
N VAL A 176 9.60 -3.82 -7.40
CA VAL A 176 9.15 -3.14 -8.61
C VAL A 176 10.10 -1.99 -8.90
N GLU A 177 10.69 -2.01 -10.07
CA GLU A 177 11.70 -1.05 -10.50
C GLU A 177 11.23 -0.27 -11.73
N GLY A 178 11.67 0.99 -11.84
CA GLY A 178 11.45 1.84 -13.01
C GLY A 178 10.10 2.57 -13.07
N GLY A 179 9.19 2.37 -12.12
CA GLY A 179 7.90 3.06 -12.11
C GLY A 179 6.92 2.62 -11.04
N ILE A 180 5.70 3.15 -11.12
CA ILE A 180 4.61 2.75 -10.23
C ILE A 180 4.01 1.40 -10.63
N SER A 181 3.19 0.83 -9.74
CA SER A 181 2.35 -0.35 -10.05
C SER A 181 0.97 0.08 -10.49
N ILE A 182 0.38 -0.67 -11.43
CA ILE A 182 -1.05 -0.62 -11.74
C ILE A 182 -1.72 -1.67 -10.85
N LEU A 183 -2.48 -1.21 -9.84
CA LEU A 183 -3.07 -2.05 -8.79
C LEU A 183 -4.48 -1.59 -8.41
N GLY A 184 -5.14 -2.39 -7.55
CA GLY A 184 -6.48 -2.13 -7.06
C GLY A 184 -7.51 -3.10 -7.63
N SER A 185 -7.94 -4.09 -6.85
CA SER A 185 -8.87 -5.15 -7.28
C SER A 185 -10.31 -4.67 -7.42
N THR A 186 -10.71 -3.69 -6.60
CA THR A 186 -12.07 -3.12 -6.63
C THR A 186 -12.19 -1.91 -7.54
N GLY A 187 -11.06 -1.30 -7.92
CA GLY A 187 -11.03 -0.01 -8.63
C GLY A 187 -11.14 1.21 -7.70
N LEU A 188 -11.52 1.02 -6.44
CA LEU A 188 -11.73 2.09 -5.46
C LEU A 188 -10.54 2.23 -4.50
N VAL A 189 -10.30 3.46 -4.08
CA VAL A 189 -9.39 3.81 -2.98
C VAL A 189 -10.25 4.41 -1.85
N ARG A 190 -10.26 3.73 -0.71
CA ARG A 190 -10.93 4.23 0.50
C ARG A 190 -9.90 4.90 1.39
N PRO A 191 -9.99 6.22 1.64
CA PRO A 191 -9.06 6.94 2.48
C PRO A 191 -8.93 6.34 3.87
N TYR A 192 -7.71 6.26 4.39
CA TYR A 192 -7.40 5.74 5.74
C TYR A 192 -8.00 4.37 6.04
N SER A 193 -8.10 3.51 5.06
CA SER A 193 -8.67 2.16 5.22
C SER A 193 -7.76 1.27 6.07
N HIS A 194 -8.28 0.78 7.21
CA HIS A 194 -7.63 -0.24 8.04
C HIS A 194 -7.26 -1.48 7.19
N ALA A 195 -8.22 -1.97 6.40
CA ALA A 195 -7.99 -3.16 5.56
C ALA A 195 -6.87 -2.94 4.53
N ALA A 196 -6.78 -1.75 3.92
CA ALA A 196 -5.70 -1.42 2.97
C ALA A 196 -4.35 -1.34 3.69
N TYR A 197 -4.30 -0.79 4.90
CA TYR A 197 -3.08 -0.74 5.69
C TYR A 197 -2.57 -2.14 6.06
N VAL A 198 -3.47 -2.99 6.58
CA VAL A 198 -3.16 -4.38 6.94
C VAL A 198 -2.73 -5.19 5.71
N GLU A 199 -3.37 -4.98 4.55
CA GLU A 199 -2.96 -5.61 3.28
C GLU A 199 -1.54 -5.17 2.86
N THR A 200 -1.19 -3.90 3.07
CA THR A 200 0.18 -3.40 2.86
C THR A 200 1.20 -4.16 3.71
N VAL A 201 0.90 -4.37 5.00
CA VAL A 201 1.76 -5.19 5.88
C VAL A 201 1.88 -6.61 5.35
N ARG A 202 0.76 -7.22 4.92
CA ARG A 202 0.73 -8.57 4.34
C ARG A 202 1.61 -8.68 3.11
N LEU A 203 1.53 -7.71 2.19
CA LEU A 203 2.37 -7.68 0.99
C LEU A 203 3.85 -7.61 1.32
N CYS A 204 4.26 -6.79 2.30
CA CYS A 204 5.65 -6.69 2.73
C CYS A 204 6.16 -7.99 3.34
N VAL A 205 5.39 -8.61 4.24
CA VAL A 205 5.75 -9.90 4.86
C VAL A 205 5.86 -11.00 3.81
N ARG A 206 4.89 -11.07 2.89
CA ARG A 206 4.90 -12.04 1.79
C ARG A 206 6.09 -11.84 0.85
N ALA A 207 6.42 -10.60 0.52
CA ALA A 207 7.57 -10.29 -0.33
C ALA A 207 8.87 -10.72 0.35
N ARG A 208 9.02 -10.45 1.66
CA ARG A 208 10.17 -10.88 2.45
C ARG A 208 10.31 -12.40 2.49
N GLN A 209 9.21 -13.11 2.79
CA GLN A 209 9.16 -14.57 2.80
C GLN A 209 9.58 -15.17 1.45
N ARG A 210 9.03 -14.65 0.34
CA ARG A 210 9.34 -15.13 -1.01
C ARG A 210 10.78 -14.86 -1.45
N SER A 211 11.41 -13.85 -0.87
CA SER A 211 12.84 -13.56 -1.05
C SER A 211 13.75 -14.42 -0.15
N GLY A 212 13.20 -15.42 0.56
CA GLY A 212 13.95 -16.33 1.44
C GLY A 212 14.15 -15.81 2.86
N GLY A 213 13.71 -14.59 3.19
CA GLY A 213 13.83 -14.04 4.53
C GLY A 213 12.80 -14.61 5.49
N ARG A 214 13.16 -14.75 6.77
CA ARG A 214 12.32 -15.29 7.83
C ARG A 214 12.22 -14.37 9.04
N GLU A 215 12.84 -13.21 8.97
CA GLU A 215 12.87 -12.19 10.01
C GLU A 215 12.13 -10.92 9.57
N MET A 216 11.44 -10.26 10.52
CA MET A 216 10.71 -9.00 10.31
C MET A 216 10.90 -8.05 11.49
N VAL A 217 10.93 -6.75 11.20
CA VAL A 217 10.87 -5.68 12.20
C VAL A 217 9.59 -4.88 11.99
N PHE A 218 8.66 -5.01 12.91
CA PHE A 218 7.43 -4.24 12.93
C PHE A 218 7.62 -2.93 13.67
N CYS A 219 7.58 -1.82 12.94
CA CYS A 219 7.79 -0.48 13.46
C CYS A 219 6.46 0.25 13.60
N THR A 220 6.23 0.92 14.71
CA THR A 220 4.97 1.65 14.92
C THR A 220 4.91 3.01 14.22
N GLY A 221 5.98 3.41 13.53
CA GLY A 221 6.06 4.65 12.75
C GLY A 221 7.49 4.96 12.31
N GLY A 222 7.68 6.04 11.56
CA GLY A 222 8.98 6.36 10.94
C GLY A 222 10.11 6.57 11.94
N ARG A 223 9.85 7.18 13.10
CA ARG A 223 10.87 7.35 14.16
C ARG A 223 11.35 6.02 14.74
N THR A 224 10.43 5.10 15.00
CA THR A 224 10.77 3.77 15.50
C THR A 224 11.47 2.94 14.43
N GLN A 225 11.09 3.09 13.17
CA GLN A 225 11.78 2.45 12.05
C GLN A 225 13.23 2.95 11.91
N ALA A 226 13.44 4.26 11.98
CA ALA A 226 14.78 4.84 11.94
C ALA A 226 15.66 4.38 13.13
N GLY A 227 15.06 4.27 14.33
CA GLY A 227 15.72 3.72 15.51
C GLY A 227 16.10 2.25 15.34
N ALA A 228 15.16 1.43 14.91
CA ALA A 228 15.37 0.00 14.70
C ALA A 228 16.46 -0.29 13.65
N ARG A 229 16.51 0.48 12.57
CA ARG A 229 17.57 0.35 11.54
C ARG A 229 18.97 0.61 12.09
N ARG A 230 19.12 1.53 13.06
CA ARG A 230 20.42 1.78 13.72
C ARG A 230 20.83 0.64 14.64
N GLN A 231 19.85 -0.02 15.27
CA GLN A 231 20.10 -1.15 16.18
C GLN A 231 20.32 -2.48 15.43
N LEU A 232 19.74 -2.63 14.26
CA LEU A 232 19.78 -3.83 13.44
C LEU A 232 20.34 -3.52 12.03
N PRO A 233 21.57 -2.99 11.91
CA PRO A 233 22.13 -2.51 10.64
C PRO A 233 22.38 -3.61 9.62
N HIS A 234 22.51 -4.86 10.06
CA HIS A 234 22.73 -6.04 9.22
C HIS A 234 21.43 -6.62 8.64
N TRP A 235 20.26 -6.17 9.10
CA TRP A 235 19.00 -6.61 8.53
C TRP A 235 18.66 -5.80 7.27
N PRO A 236 18.18 -6.45 6.19
CA PRO A 236 17.88 -5.75 4.95
C PRO A 236 16.70 -4.80 5.11
N GLU A 237 16.66 -3.76 4.30
CA GLU A 237 15.58 -2.77 4.34
C GLU A 237 14.18 -3.40 4.21
N SER A 238 14.06 -4.47 3.43
CA SER A 238 12.80 -5.20 3.23
C SER A 238 12.26 -5.89 4.49
N ALA A 239 13.09 -6.06 5.53
CA ALA A 239 12.66 -6.62 6.81
C ALA A 239 11.87 -5.61 7.66
N PHE A 240 12.03 -4.29 7.44
CA PHE A 240 11.42 -3.25 8.26
C PHE A 240 10.08 -2.80 7.68
N VAL A 241 8.99 -2.97 8.44
CA VAL A 241 7.63 -2.59 8.01
C VAL A 241 6.95 -1.72 9.06
N CYS A 242 6.37 -0.59 8.63
CA CYS A 242 5.52 0.20 9.50
C CYS A 242 4.15 -0.46 9.64
N ILE A 243 3.75 -0.73 10.90
CA ILE A 243 2.49 -1.39 11.23
C ILE A 243 1.46 -0.47 11.90
N GLY A 244 1.82 0.79 12.18
CA GLY A 244 0.94 1.74 12.85
C GLY A 244 0.45 1.23 14.21
N ASP A 245 -0.87 1.08 14.34
CA ASP A 245 -1.57 0.60 15.53
C ASP A 245 -2.00 -0.88 15.45
N PHE A 246 -1.68 -1.57 14.34
CA PHE A 246 -2.23 -2.88 13.99
C PHE A 246 -1.32 -4.04 14.37
N ILE A 247 -0.93 -4.12 15.65
CA ILE A 247 0.02 -5.12 16.13
C ILE A 247 -0.53 -6.55 16.02
N ALA A 248 -1.78 -6.80 16.42
CA ALA A 248 -2.35 -8.13 16.40
C ALA A 248 -2.51 -8.65 14.97
N ASP A 249 -3.01 -7.81 14.05
CA ASP A 249 -3.10 -8.16 12.63
C ASP A 249 -1.74 -8.50 12.05
N SER A 250 -0.72 -7.67 12.39
CA SER A 250 0.65 -7.82 11.88
C SER A 250 1.31 -9.10 12.40
N LEU A 251 1.18 -9.42 13.68
CA LEU A 251 1.67 -10.66 14.26
C LEU A 251 0.95 -11.88 13.68
N GLY A 252 -0.38 -11.80 13.49
CA GLY A 252 -1.15 -12.83 12.83
C GLY A 252 -0.73 -13.06 11.37
N ILE A 253 -0.34 -12.01 10.64
CA ILE A 253 0.22 -12.12 9.30
C ILE A 253 1.59 -12.82 9.35
N ALA A 254 2.49 -12.39 10.24
CA ALA A 254 3.81 -12.99 10.41
C ALA A 254 3.71 -14.49 10.71
N ALA A 255 2.82 -14.89 11.61
CA ALA A 255 2.58 -16.29 11.97
C ALA A 255 2.08 -17.12 10.77
N ARG A 256 1.07 -16.62 10.02
CA ARG A 256 0.55 -17.27 8.81
C ARG A 256 1.62 -17.47 7.73
N HIS A 257 2.57 -16.53 7.63
CA HIS A 257 3.69 -16.59 6.70
C HIS A 257 4.92 -17.30 7.27
N ARG A 258 4.81 -17.90 8.48
CA ARG A 258 5.86 -18.68 9.14
C ARG A 258 7.18 -17.89 9.28
N MET A 259 7.07 -16.61 9.67
CA MET A 259 8.24 -15.81 10.05
C MET A 259 8.82 -16.40 11.34
N GLN A 260 10.15 -16.54 11.38
CA GLN A 260 10.86 -17.19 12.50
C GLN A 260 11.22 -16.19 13.60
N GLU A 261 11.50 -14.96 13.20
CA GLU A 261 11.87 -13.90 14.12
C GLU A 261 11.09 -12.62 13.82
N VAL A 262 10.46 -12.06 14.84
CA VAL A 262 9.73 -10.80 14.74
C VAL A 262 10.17 -9.86 15.86
N VAL A 263 10.80 -8.76 15.48
CA VAL A 263 11.15 -7.66 16.40
C VAL A 263 10.08 -6.58 16.30
N VAL A 264 9.57 -6.12 17.44
CA VAL A 264 8.62 -5.01 17.51
C VAL A 264 9.33 -3.75 18.01
N ALA A 265 9.47 -2.75 17.14
CA ALA A 265 10.03 -1.46 17.48
C ALA A 265 8.92 -0.43 17.75
N CYS A 266 8.75 -0.07 19.00
CA CYS A 266 7.71 0.84 19.43
C CYS A 266 8.23 1.88 20.44
N MET A 267 7.47 2.94 20.66
CA MET A 267 7.69 3.87 21.77
C MET A 267 7.07 3.30 23.04
N ALA A 268 7.63 3.67 24.20
CA ALA A 268 7.23 3.16 25.49
C ALA A 268 5.72 3.22 25.78
N GLY A 269 5.02 4.29 25.37
CA GLY A 269 3.57 4.38 25.52
C GLY A 269 2.79 3.30 24.77
N LYS A 270 3.30 2.81 23.64
CA LYS A 270 2.71 1.66 22.92
C LYS A 270 3.12 0.33 23.58
N LEU A 271 4.35 0.24 24.08
CA LEU A 271 4.79 -0.95 24.82
C LEU A 271 3.88 -1.22 26.03
N CYS A 272 3.52 -0.19 26.82
CA CYS A 272 2.58 -0.34 27.92
C CYS A 272 1.18 -0.83 27.45
N LYS A 273 0.70 -0.37 26.28
CA LYS A 273 -0.56 -0.86 25.72
C LYS A 273 -0.47 -2.33 25.29
N TYR A 274 0.66 -2.74 24.74
CA TYR A 274 0.91 -4.15 24.38
C TYR A 274 0.98 -5.05 25.63
N ALA A 275 1.68 -4.60 26.67
CA ALA A 275 1.75 -5.30 27.96
C ALA A 275 0.36 -5.40 28.64
N ALA A 276 -0.51 -4.43 28.43
CA ALA A 276 -1.91 -4.47 28.85
C ALA A 276 -2.82 -5.33 27.95
N GLY A 277 -2.28 -5.99 26.92
CA GLY A 277 -3.01 -6.93 26.06
C GLY A 277 -3.84 -6.29 24.94
N PHE A 278 -3.64 -5.00 24.63
CA PHE A 278 -4.43 -4.36 23.57
C PHE A 278 -3.98 -4.79 22.17
N ALA A 279 -4.91 -5.33 21.40
CA ALA A 279 -4.72 -5.77 20.02
C ALA A 279 -4.55 -4.60 19.02
N ASN A 280 -5.18 -3.47 19.32
CA ASN A 280 -5.07 -2.21 18.57
C ASN A 280 -4.73 -1.08 19.54
N THR A 281 -3.73 -0.28 19.22
CA THR A 281 -3.18 0.74 20.12
C THR A 281 -3.54 2.17 19.73
N HIS A 282 -4.56 2.34 18.87
CA HIS A 282 -4.98 3.66 18.39
C HIS A 282 -5.36 4.58 19.55
N ALA A 283 -4.77 5.77 19.59
CA ALA A 283 -4.84 6.69 20.74
C ALA A 283 -6.27 7.11 21.14
N HIS A 284 -7.22 7.10 20.19
CA HIS A 284 -8.63 7.42 20.45
C HIS A 284 -9.47 6.24 20.94
N GLN A 285 -8.94 5.02 20.89
CA GLN A 285 -9.64 3.80 21.31
C GLN A 285 -9.12 3.27 22.64
N VAL A 286 -7.87 3.58 22.96
CA VAL A 286 -7.19 3.01 24.14
C VAL A 286 -6.32 4.07 24.80
N GLU A 287 -6.57 4.35 26.06
CA GLU A 287 -5.71 5.18 26.89
C GLU A 287 -4.47 4.40 27.39
N GLN A 288 -3.44 5.14 27.81
CA GLN A 288 -2.25 4.52 28.41
C GLN A 288 -2.59 4.02 29.82
N ASP A 289 -2.32 2.76 30.10
CA ASP A 289 -2.48 2.22 31.46
C ASP A 289 -1.30 2.61 32.34
N MET A 290 -1.43 3.78 32.97
CA MET A 290 -0.44 4.27 33.92
C MET A 290 -0.38 3.41 35.21
N ALA A 291 -1.45 2.70 35.55
CA ALA A 291 -1.46 1.81 36.71
C ALA A 291 -0.60 0.57 36.47
N LEU A 292 -0.57 0.04 35.23
CA LEU A 292 0.35 -1.05 34.86
C LEU A 292 1.81 -0.60 35.05
N LEU A 293 2.18 0.57 34.52
CA LEU A 293 3.54 1.08 34.65
C LEU A 293 3.93 1.29 36.11
N ARG A 294 3.02 1.85 36.93
CA ARG A 294 3.26 2.05 38.37
C ARG A 294 3.49 0.71 39.10
N ARG A 295 2.65 -0.30 38.84
CA ARG A 295 2.85 -1.65 39.41
C ARG A 295 4.20 -2.23 39.04
N GLN A 296 4.61 -2.08 37.76
CA GLN A 296 5.88 -2.58 37.28
C GLN A 296 7.06 -1.88 37.91
N VAL A 297 7.02 -0.55 38.05
CA VAL A 297 8.06 0.23 38.73
C VAL A 297 8.13 -0.17 40.21
N GLN A 298 7.00 -0.34 40.89
CA GLN A 298 6.97 -0.76 42.27
C GLN A 298 7.56 -2.16 42.48
N ALA A 299 7.32 -3.07 41.53
CA ALA A 299 7.88 -4.42 41.58
C ALA A 299 9.41 -4.43 41.37
N CYS A 300 9.91 -3.62 40.41
CA CYS A 300 11.32 -3.59 40.05
C CYS A 300 12.18 -2.66 40.94
N LEU A 301 11.59 -1.62 41.53
CA LEU A 301 12.25 -0.57 42.28
C LEU A 301 11.48 -0.25 43.60
N PRO A 302 11.28 -1.22 44.49
CA PRO A 302 10.37 -1.07 45.65
C PRO A 302 10.82 -0.01 46.68
N GLY A 303 12.11 0.34 46.74
CA GLY A 303 12.65 1.32 47.66
C GLY A 303 12.59 2.78 47.23
N GLU A 304 12.16 3.07 45.99
CA GLU A 304 12.21 4.40 45.39
C GLU A 304 10.89 5.19 45.60
N THR A 305 10.59 5.54 46.87
CA THR A 305 9.32 6.22 47.25
C THR A 305 9.09 7.54 46.51
N ALA A 306 10.12 8.39 46.38
CA ALA A 306 10.06 9.66 45.66
C ALA A 306 9.73 9.45 44.16
N LEU A 307 10.24 8.37 43.55
CA LEU A 307 9.93 7.98 42.20
C LEU A 307 8.46 7.55 42.06
N HIS A 308 7.96 6.78 43.02
CA HIS A 308 6.55 6.35 43.03
C HIS A 308 5.59 7.55 43.10
N GLU A 309 5.92 8.56 43.93
CA GLU A 309 5.16 9.80 44.00
C GLU A 309 5.19 10.58 42.66
N ALA A 310 6.39 10.74 42.07
CA ALA A 310 6.53 11.40 40.74
C ALA A 310 5.71 10.71 39.65
N LEU A 311 5.63 9.37 39.67
CA LEU A 311 4.83 8.60 38.74
C LEU A 311 3.30 8.81 38.90
N HIS A 312 2.85 9.17 40.12
CA HIS A 312 1.42 9.52 40.34
C HIS A 312 1.02 10.83 39.63
N HIS A 313 1.95 11.75 39.51
CA HIS A 313 1.75 13.07 38.91
C HIS A 313 2.07 13.10 37.40
N SER A 314 2.68 12.04 36.86
CA SER A 314 3.04 11.99 35.43
C SER A 314 1.81 11.88 34.53
N ALA A 315 1.70 12.79 33.56
CA ALA A 315 0.60 12.83 32.58
C ALA A 315 0.77 11.81 31.44
N SER A 316 1.94 11.19 31.30
CA SER A 316 2.21 10.24 30.22
C SER A 316 3.31 9.23 30.61
N VAL A 317 3.26 8.05 29.95
CA VAL A 317 4.31 7.01 30.07
C VAL A 317 5.70 7.57 29.74
N ARG A 318 5.80 8.48 28.77
CA ARG A 318 7.08 9.10 28.42
C ARG A 318 7.64 9.94 29.58
N GLU A 319 6.83 10.77 30.18
CA GLU A 319 7.21 11.59 31.32
C GLU A 319 7.61 10.72 32.50
N ALA A 320 6.79 9.73 32.82
CA ALA A 320 7.05 8.74 33.86
C ALA A 320 8.41 8.04 33.69
N LEU A 321 8.71 7.55 32.48
CA LEU A 321 9.99 6.89 32.19
C LEU A 321 11.20 7.84 32.27
N LEU A 322 11.04 9.11 31.96
CA LEU A 322 12.10 10.10 32.10
C LEU A 322 12.43 10.39 33.59
N SER A 323 11.44 10.23 34.47
CA SER A 323 11.64 10.35 35.93
C SER A 323 12.36 9.15 36.53
N ILE A 324 12.40 7.99 35.87
CA ILE A 324 13.13 6.81 36.30
C ILE A 324 14.62 7.00 36.03
N PRO A 325 15.52 6.82 37.05
CA PRO A 325 16.96 6.81 36.84
C PRO A 325 17.38 5.83 35.74
N GLU A 326 18.42 6.16 35.00
CA GLU A 326 18.81 5.38 33.80
C GLU A 326 19.05 3.90 34.13
N ALA A 327 19.70 3.61 35.24
CA ALA A 327 19.97 2.26 35.74
C ALA A 327 18.68 1.47 36.06
N GLY A 328 17.60 2.16 36.43
CA GLY A 328 16.31 1.54 36.75
C GLY A 328 15.39 1.34 35.55
N ARG A 329 15.68 1.97 34.39
CA ARG A 329 14.80 1.88 33.20
C ARG A 329 14.80 0.49 32.60
N GLN A 330 15.93 -0.16 32.49
CA GLN A 330 16.03 -1.49 31.90
C GLN A 330 15.23 -2.54 32.70
N PRO A 331 15.39 -2.70 34.01
CA PRO A 331 14.54 -3.63 34.77
C PRO A 331 13.04 -3.40 34.59
N VAL A 332 12.59 -2.13 34.56
CA VAL A 332 11.17 -1.78 34.38
C VAL A 332 10.66 -2.12 33.00
N LEU A 333 11.50 -2.06 31.98
CA LEU A 333 11.11 -2.36 30.60
C LEU A 333 11.18 -3.85 30.24
N HIS A 334 11.92 -4.65 31.03
CA HIS A 334 12.08 -6.10 30.82
C HIS A 334 11.18 -6.97 31.71
N GLY A 335 10.58 -6.44 32.77
CA GLY A 335 9.61 -7.12 33.62
C GLY A 335 8.21 -7.08 33.02
#